data_6910d9b0c1d5265652c44782b83dfc30
#
_entry.id   6910d9b0c1d5265652c44782b83dfc30
#
_cell.length_a   1.000
_cell.length_b   1.000
_cell.length_c   1.000
_cell.angle_alpha   90.00
_cell.angle_beta   90.00
_cell.angle_gamma   90.00
#
_symmetry.space_group_name_H-M   'P 1'
#
loop_
_entity.id
_entity.type
_entity.pdbx_description
1 polymer ?
#
loop_
_entity_poly.entity_id
_entity_poly.type
_entity_poly.pdbx_seq_one_letter_code
_entity_poly.pdbx_strand_id
1 'polypeptide(L)'
;MTSRGFTRRRQRSTAAAPRVGLFGVIGTDNIGNEGMLEAVVSWLKRDHPDATMDFMCTGPEKIKARYGAPAIPLNWYQKHDQATGVRAIAFRTLGKGIDAYRVASWVRKHDAVIVPGAGVLEATLPVGPWWYPYAMFLLSTSGRTFGTKVAMVSVGASVLSQRLTKRFFTSAAKLAFYRSYRDTGSYDAMQRAGIDVTHDHVYPDLAFALPVPAVGPGDPLTVGVGVMAYYGTNDDRKQADEIHAAYLEKMKLFVRWLADNGYRIRLFGGDNLWDDQVVEDILADLRAHRPDLEPMCAVAEPVTSLAELMLQMAPVGTVVAIRYHNVLCSLKLCKPTLSLSYARKHDLLMADMGLSEFCQFANTFDVDRLIEQFKDLQGRSDQLSQAMAERNAEKAQLLEQQFAELSALLFPGSEAARTAAGSQPAREAIR
;
A
#
# COMPACT_ATOMS: atom_id res chain seq x y z
N MET A 1 3.47 48.65 -19.60
CA MET A 1 2.65 48.45 -18.40
C MET A 1 3.03 47.12 -17.78
N THR A 2 3.84 47.17 -16.75
CA THR A 2 4.52 46.02 -16.11
C THR A 2 3.62 45.41 -15.07
N SER A 3 3.22 44.14 -15.27
CA SER A 3 2.51 43.30 -14.30
C SER A 3 3.47 42.86 -13.18
N ARG A 4 3.38 43.51 -12.03
CA ARG A 4 4.07 43.09 -10.81
C ARG A 4 3.26 41.93 -10.17
N GLY A 5 3.78 40.70 -10.33
CA GLY A 5 3.25 39.50 -9.66
C GLY A 5 3.42 39.57 -8.14
N PHE A 6 2.35 39.33 -7.44
CA PHE A 6 2.27 39.19 -5.99
C PHE A 6 2.85 37.84 -5.57
N THR A 7 4.14 37.79 -5.25
CA THR A 7 4.75 36.68 -4.50
C THR A 7 5.35 37.22 -3.20
N ARG A 8 4.51 37.45 -2.19
CA ARG A 8 5.00 37.59 -0.82
C ARG A 8 5.29 36.18 -0.26
N ARG A 9 6.47 35.67 -0.56
CA ARG A 9 7.08 34.55 0.15
C ARG A 9 7.27 34.99 1.59
N ARG A 10 6.49 34.44 2.54
CA ARG A 10 6.82 34.49 3.95
C ARG A 10 8.13 33.71 4.13
N GLN A 11 9.27 34.40 4.19
CA GLN A 11 10.50 33.87 4.76
C GLN A 11 10.19 33.61 6.24
N ARG A 12 9.80 32.37 6.57
CA ARG A 12 9.84 31.91 7.96
C ARG A 12 11.30 31.76 8.34
N SER A 13 11.64 32.27 9.52
CA SER A 13 12.93 32.09 10.20
C SER A 13 13.39 30.64 10.10
N THR A 14 14.66 30.42 9.79
CA THR A 14 15.35 29.13 9.69
C THR A 14 15.40 28.34 11.01
N ALA A 15 14.68 28.75 12.06
CA ALA A 15 14.70 28.20 13.40
C ALA A 15 13.41 27.52 13.86
N ALA A 16 12.34 27.49 13.05
CA ALA A 16 11.09 26.83 13.47
C ALA A 16 11.05 25.40 12.95
N ALA A 17 10.72 24.45 13.85
CA ALA A 17 10.51 23.04 13.51
C ALA A 17 9.49 22.87 12.33
N PRO A 18 9.80 22.02 11.34
CA PRO A 18 8.92 21.83 10.19
C PRO A 18 7.58 21.22 10.60
N ARG A 19 6.49 21.70 9.99
CA ARG A 19 5.13 21.20 10.21
C ARG A 19 4.74 20.31 9.03
N VAL A 20 4.57 19.03 9.30
CA VAL A 20 4.29 18.00 8.30
C VAL A 20 2.86 17.50 8.46
N GLY A 21 2.06 17.63 7.40
CA GLY A 21 0.75 16.99 7.32
C GLY A 21 0.87 15.60 6.68
N LEU A 22 0.16 14.61 7.23
CA LEU A 22 0.01 13.27 6.64
C LEU A 22 -1.43 13.08 6.19
N PHE A 23 -1.61 12.77 4.90
CA PHE A 23 -2.94 12.79 4.27
C PHE A 23 -3.22 11.47 3.56
N GLY A 24 -4.39 10.85 3.84
CA GLY A 24 -4.76 9.65 3.10
C GLY A 24 -5.86 8.80 3.72
N VAL A 25 -6.09 7.65 3.09
CA VAL A 25 -6.97 6.57 3.60
C VAL A 25 -6.16 5.74 4.59
N ILE A 26 -5.98 6.28 5.78
CA ILE A 26 -5.19 5.74 6.90
C ILE A 26 -5.98 5.80 8.20
N GLY A 27 -5.58 5.05 9.21
CA GLY A 27 -6.36 4.82 10.42
C GLY A 27 -7.52 3.84 10.17
N THR A 28 -7.35 2.93 9.22
CA THR A 28 -8.32 1.88 8.86
C THR A 28 -7.79 0.51 9.29
N ASP A 29 -8.50 -0.56 8.96
CA ASP A 29 -8.04 -1.92 9.20
C ASP A 29 -7.20 -2.48 8.04
N ASN A 30 -6.88 -1.66 7.04
CA ASN A 30 -6.01 -2.03 5.94
C ASN A 30 -4.54 -1.94 6.37
N ILE A 31 -3.99 -3.07 6.82
CA ILE A 31 -2.61 -3.15 7.35
C ILE A 31 -1.55 -2.67 6.37
N GLY A 32 -1.82 -2.74 5.06
CA GLY A 32 -0.91 -2.23 4.03
C GLY A 32 -0.82 -0.71 4.05
N ASN A 33 -1.96 -0.01 4.07
CA ASN A 33 -1.97 1.45 4.16
C ASN A 33 -1.32 1.93 5.47
N GLU A 34 -1.55 1.19 6.57
CA GLU A 34 -0.91 1.47 7.85
C GLU A 34 0.60 1.26 7.80
N GLY A 35 1.09 0.22 7.10
CA GLY A 35 2.52 -0.03 6.91
C GLY A 35 3.21 1.06 6.09
N MET A 36 2.56 1.56 5.01
CA MET A 36 3.09 2.69 4.24
C MET A 36 3.22 3.95 5.10
N LEU A 37 2.20 4.22 5.92
CA LEU A 37 2.22 5.33 6.87
C LEU A 37 3.34 5.16 7.88
N GLU A 38 3.50 3.96 8.44
CA GLU A 38 4.53 3.63 9.43
C GLU A 38 5.94 3.88 8.87
N ALA A 39 6.20 3.50 7.62
CA ALA A 39 7.48 3.75 6.95
C ALA A 39 7.79 5.26 6.87
N VAL A 40 6.81 6.07 6.46
CA VAL A 40 6.99 7.54 6.39
C VAL A 40 7.15 8.16 7.79
N VAL A 41 6.35 7.74 8.77
CA VAL A 41 6.46 8.24 10.15
C VAL A 41 7.80 7.86 10.77
N SER A 42 8.29 6.64 10.52
CA SER A 42 9.60 6.17 11.00
C SER A 42 10.74 6.98 10.40
N TRP A 43 10.69 7.23 9.09
CA TRP A 43 11.62 8.13 8.43
C TRP A 43 11.60 9.55 9.03
N LEU A 44 10.42 10.16 9.19
CA LEU A 44 10.31 11.50 9.76
C LEU A 44 10.85 11.57 11.18
N LYS A 45 10.58 10.57 12.03
CA LYS A 45 11.10 10.52 13.41
C LYS A 45 12.60 10.33 13.45
N ARG A 46 13.17 9.55 12.52
CA ARG A 46 14.61 9.30 12.46
C ARG A 46 15.39 10.53 11.96
N ASP A 47 14.97 11.09 10.82
CA ASP A 47 15.75 12.09 10.08
C ASP A 47 15.31 13.53 10.37
N HIS A 48 14.11 13.72 10.90
CA HIS A 48 13.51 15.02 11.21
C HIS A 48 12.84 15.01 12.59
N PRO A 49 13.56 14.67 13.69
CA PRO A 49 12.96 14.47 15.03
C PRO A 49 12.23 15.70 15.56
N ASP A 50 12.62 16.90 15.14
CA ASP A 50 11.96 18.16 15.52
C ASP A 50 10.67 18.42 14.72
N ALA A 51 10.37 17.65 13.67
CA ALA A 51 9.19 17.85 12.85
C ALA A 51 7.89 17.56 13.65
N THR A 52 6.97 18.48 13.60
CA THR A 52 5.63 18.25 14.16
C THR A 52 4.73 17.63 13.10
N MET A 53 4.03 16.55 13.46
CA MET A 53 3.12 15.84 12.55
C MET A 53 1.67 16.05 12.97
N ASP A 54 0.78 16.27 12.00
CA ASP A 54 -0.65 16.11 12.17
C ASP A 54 -1.29 15.44 10.94
N PHE A 55 -2.52 14.96 11.08
CA PHE A 55 -3.11 14.03 10.11
C PHE A 55 -4.48 14.53 9.64
N MET A 56 -4.74 14.36 8.34
CA MET A 56 -6.09 14.43 7.79
C MET A 56 -6.38 13.09 7.11
N CYS A 57 -7.25 12.27 7.72
CA CYS A 57 -7.34 10.84 7.42
C CYS A 57 -8.75 10.27 7.59
N THR A 58 -8.92 9.01 7.15
CA THR A 58 -10.20 8.29 7.24
C THR A 58 -10.53 7.87 8.67
N GLY A 59 -9.54 7.43 9.45
CA GLY A 59 -9.72 6.95 10.84
C GLY A 59 -8.94 7.78 11.85
N PRO A 60 -9.35 9.04 12.12
CA PRO A 60 -8.58 9.94 12.98
C PRO A 60 -8.42 9.46 14.42
N GLU A 61 -9.39 8.71 14.96
CA GLU A 61 -9.31 8.24 16.35
C GLU A 61 -8.25 7.13 16.52
N LYS A 62 -8.14 6.22 15.54
CA LYS A 62 -7.08 5.20 15.53
C LYS A 62 -5.69 5.83 15.40
N ILE A 63 -5.56 6.84 14.55
CA ILE A 63 -4.30 7.59 14.37
C ILE A 63 -3.90 8.33 15.65
N LYS A 64 -4.83 9.00 16.31
CA LYS A 64 -4.59 9.65 17.61
C LYS A 64 -4.11 8.65 18.67
N ALA A 65 -4.78 7.50 18.75
CA ALA A 65 -4.43 6.45 19.71
C ALA A 65 -3.02 5.88 19.43
N ARG A 66 -2.68 5.66 18.14
CA ARG A 66 -1.41 5.03 17.75
C ARG A 66 -0.21 5.97 17.84
N TYR A 67 -0.36 7.23 17.41
CA TYR A 67 0.77 8.16 17.25
C TYR A 67 0.78 9.30 18.27
N GLY A 68 -0.29 9.48 19.08
CA GLY A 68 -0.41 10.59 20.02
C GLY A 68 -0.46 11.97 19.35
N ALA A 69 -0.77 12.04 18.05
CA ALA A 69 -0.70 13.25 17.24
C ALA A 69 -2.10 13.73 16.84
N PRO A 70 -2.29 15.05 16.59
CA PRO A 70 -3.57 15.58 16.13
C PRO A 70 -4.01 14.93 14.82
N ALA A 71 -5.26 14.51 14.75
CA ALA A 71 -5.85 13.96 13.55
C ALA A 71 -7.28 14.46 13.35
N ILE A 72 -7.66 14.73 12.10
CA ILE A 72 -9.00 15.18 11.72
C ILE A 72 -9.56 14.32 10.58
N PRO A 73 -10.90 14.19 10.49
CA PRO A 73 -11.51 13.38 9.41
C PRO A 73 -11.21 13.96 8.03
N LEU A 74 -11.00 13.06 7.07
CA LEU A 74 -10.75 13.39 5.65
C LEU A 74 -11.93 14.19 5.06
N ASN A 75 -13.16 13.76 5.32
CA ASN A 75 -14.38 14.40 4.84
C ASN A 75 -15.26 14.85 6.02
N TRP A 76 -15.85 16.04 5.91
CA TRP A 76 -16.79 16.55 6.90
C TRP A 76 -18.01 15.65 7.06
N TYR A 77 -18.51 15.10 5.96
CA TYR A 77 -19.68 14.21 5.92
C TYR A 77 -19.54 12.93 6.76
N GLN A 78 -18.32 12.45 7.01
CA GLN A 78 -18.10 11.28 7.88
C GLN A 78 -18.75 11.42 9.27
N LYS A 79 -18.92 12.65 9.75
CA LYS A 79 -19.61 12.93 11.02
C LYS A 79 -21.16 12.92 10.92
N HIS A 80 -21.71 12.83 9.70
CA HIS A 80 -23.12 12.98 9.40
C HIS A 80 -23.66 11.87 8.48
N ASP A 81 -23.01 10.71 8.45
CA ASP A 81 -23.32 9.55 7.60
C ASP A 81 -24.69 8.93 7.89
N GLN A 82 -25.22 9.12 9.11
CA GLN A 82 -26.55 8.66 9.52
C GLN A 82 -27.70 9.50 8.96
N ALA A 83 -27.44 10.60 8.27
CA ALA A 83 -28.48 11.41 7.66
C ALA A 83 -29.12 10.71 6.46
N THR A 84 -30.45 10.73 6.38
CA THR A 84 -31.24 10.11 5.31
C THR A 84 -32.04 11.14 4.51
N GLY A 85 -32.54 10.77 3.32
CA GLY A 85 -33.41 11.59 2.48
C GLY A 85 -32.80 12.91 2.00
N VAL A 86 -33.61 13.96 1.93
CA VAL A 86 -33.20 15.30 1.44
C VAL A 86 -32.08 15.91 2.26
N ARG A 87 -32.02 15.63 3.58
CA ARG A 87 -30.94 16.08 4.46
C ARG A 87 -29.59 15.47 4.06
N ALA A 88 -29.57 14.19 3.66
CA ALA A 88 -28.34 13.54 3.17
C ALA A 88 -27.82 14.22 1.90
N ILE A 89 -28.71 14.57 0.97
CA ILE A 89 -28.35 15.26 -0.27
C ILE A 89 -27.79 16.67 0.04
N ALA A 90 -28.47 17.43 0.91
CA ALA A 90 -28.04 18.76 1.33
C ALA A 90 -26.66 18.70 2.03
N PHE A 91 -26.45 17.77 2.97
CA PHE A 91 -25.16 17.60 3.64
C PHE A 91 -24.05 17.15 2.68
N ARG A 92 -24.36 16.27 1.70
CA ARG A 92 -23.39 15.86 0.69
C ARG A 92 -22.96 17.02 -0.21
N THR A 93 -23.87 17.89 -0.62
CA THR A 93 -23.56 19.04 -1.51
C THR A 93 -22.88 20.17 -0.77
N LEU A 94 -23.42 20.62 0.36
CA LEU A 94 -22.81 21.65 1.22
C LEU A 94 -21.47 21.17 1.80
N GLY A 95 -21.38 19.90 2.15
CA GLY A 95 -20.16 19.27 2.64
C GLY A 95 -18.97 19.44 1.70
N LYS A 96 -19.19 19.52 0.38
CA LYS A 96 -18.07 19.73 -0.57
C LYS A 96 -17.44 21.13 -0.43
N GLY A 97 -18.25 22.17 -0.20
CA GLY A 97 -17.74 23.51 0.11
C GLY A 97 -17.02 23.56 1.45
N ILE A 98 -17.58 22.87 2.46
CA ILE A 98 -16.97 22.77 3.78
C ILE A 98 -15.64 22.00 3.70
N ASP A 99 -15.58 20.89 2.95
CA ASP A 99 -14.34 20.14 2.75
C ASP A 99 -13.28 20.98 2.04
N ALA A 100 -13.66 21.77 1.03
CA ALA A 100 -12.72 22.68 0.35
C ALA A 100 -12.11 23.69 1.34
N TYR A 101 -12.92 24.31 2.21
CA TYR A 101 -12.43 25.21 3.24
C TYR A 101 -11.56 24.50 4.30
N ARG A 102 -11.98 23.33 4.75
CA ARG A 102 -11.24 22.54 5.77
C ARG A 102 -9.87 22.11 5.25
N VAL A 103 -9.82 21.53 4.04
CA VAL A 103 -8.55 21.10 3.42
C VAL A 103 -7.65 22.31 3.20
N ALA A 104 -8.16 23.40 2.63
CA ALA A 104 -7.38 24.61 2.40
C ALA A 104 -6.84 25.21 3.71
N SER A 105 -7.69 25.28 4.75
CA SER A 105 -7.30 25.80 6.07
C SER A 105 -6.28 24.91 6.78
N TRP A 106 -6.34 23.59 6.56
CA TRP A 106 -5.40 22.64 7.12
C TRP A 106 -4.06 22.69 6.35
N VAL A 107 -4.08 22.58 5.02
CA VAL A 107 -2.88 22.58 4.17
C VAL A 107 -2.02 23.82 4.39
N ARG A 108 -2.61 25.00 4.46
CA ARG A 108 -1.85 26.25 4.63
C ARG A 108 -1.08 26.36 5.95
N LYS A 109 -1.34 25.48 6.92
CA LYS A 109 -0.62 25.44 8.21
C LYS A 109 0.68 24.63 8.14
N HIS A 110 0.89 23.85 7.08
CA HIS A 110 2.01 22.95 6.92
C HIS A 110 3.05 23.49 5.95
N ASP A 111 4.30 23.09 6.16
CA ASP A 111 5.41 23.33 5.24
C ASP A 111 5.39 22.26 4.12
N ALA A 112 5.07 21.05 4.48
CA ALA A 112 4.86 19.94 3.55
C ALA A 112 3.64 19.09 3.96
N VAL A 113 2.99 18.48 2.96
CA VAL A 113 1.99 17.43 3.17
C VAL A 113 2.40 16.20 2.37
N ILE A 114 2.48 15.06 3.05
CA ILE A 114 2.90 13.78 2.45
C ILE A 114 1.69 12.86 2.35
N VAL A 115 1.53 12.27 1.17
CA VAL A 115 0.59 11.18 0.88
C VAL A 115 1.41 9.89 0.80
N PRO A 116 1.37 9.02 1.84
CA PRO A 116 2.24 7.86 1.92
C PRO A 116 1.70 6.70 1.11
N GLY A 117 2.42 6.25 0.11
CA GLY A 117 2.23 4.99 -0.62
C GLY A 117 0.79 4.66 -1.01
N ALA A 118 0.44 3.38 -0.92
CA ALA A 118 -0.89 2.83 -1.18
C ALA A 118 -1.42 3.02 -2.62
N GLY A 119 -2.63 2.55 -2.89
CA GLY A 119 -3.33 2.73 -4.17
C GLY A 119 -3.98 4.11 -4.33
N VAL A 120 -3.23 5.17 -4.07
CA VAL A 120 -3.72 6.56 -3.98
C VAL A 120 -4.38 7.05 -5.27
N LEU A 121 -3.85 6.66 -6.42
CA LEU A 121 -4.37 7.03 -7.75
C LEU A 121 -5.00 5.82 -8.46
N GLU A 122 -5.42 4.81 -7.70
CA GLU A 122 -6.14 3.64 -8.21
C GLU A 122 -7.66 3.84 -8.09
N ALA A 123 -8.39 3.31 -9.07
CA ALA A 123 -9.86 3.23 -9.04
C ALA A 123 -10.33 1.79 -9.14
N THR A 124 -9.63 0.87 -8.50
CA THR A 124 -9.95 -0.57 -8.46
C THR A 124 -11.19 -0.88 -7.64
N LEU A 125 -11.49 -0.06 -6.63
CA LEU A 125 -12.75 -0.09 -5.89
C LEU A 125 -13.71 0.96 -6.46
N PRO A 126 -15.04 0.81 -6.33
CA PRO A 126 -16.03 1.77 -6.79
C PRO A 126 -16.02 3.04 -5.94
N VAL A 127 -14.92 3.78 -6.04
CA VAL A 127 -14.72 5.05 -5.33
C VAL A 127 -15.43 6.14 -6.11
N GLY A 128 -16.50 6.69 -5.56
CA GLY A 128 -17.18 7.82 -6.16
C GLY A 128 -16.24 9.03 -6.30
N PRO A 129 -16.34 9.81 -7.40
CA PRO A 129 -15.41 10.91 -7.69
C PRO A 129 -15.40 11.99 -6.61
N TRP A 130 -16.49 12.17 -5.90
CA TRP A 130 -16.69 13.20 -4.86
C TRP A 130 -16.18 12.80 -3.46
N TRP A 131 -15.51 11.66 -3.32
CA TRP A 131 -14.89 11.24 -2.07
C TRP A 131 -13.38 11.47 -2.12
N TYR A 132 -12.57 10.45 -2.20
CA TYR A 132 -11.12 10.54 -2.16
C TYR A 132 -10.49 11.27 -3.37
N PRO A 133 -10.97 11.06 -4.63
CA PRO A 133 -10.45 11.81 -5.78
C PRO A 133 -10.62 13.33 -5.62
N TYR A 134 -11.78 13.77 -5.12
CA TYR A 134 -12.03 15.18 -4.84
C TYR A 134 -11.14 15.72 -3.70
N ALA A 135 -10.95 14.95 -2.63
CA ALA A 135 -10.08 15.32 -1.52
C ALA A 135 -8.61 15.50 -1.98
N MET A 136 -8.11 14.60 -2.84
CA MET A 136 -6.77 14.70 -3.46
C MET A 136 -6.64 15.94 -4.34
N PHE A 137 -7.67 16.25 -5.13
CA PHE A 137 -7.71 17.47 -5.92
C PHE A 137 -7.65 18.73 -5.04
N LEU A 138 -8.43 18.78 -3.97
CA LEU A 138 -8.42 19.89 -3.01
C LEU A 138 -7.05 20.02 -2.32
N LEU A 139 -6.45 18.92 -1.93
CA LEU A 139 -5.13 18.88 -1.31
C LEU A 139 -4.08 19.55 -2.21
N SER A 140 -3.92 19.05 -3.44
CA SER A 140 -2.88 19.54 -4.34
C SER A 140 -3.15 20.98 -4.82
N THR A 141 -4.42 21.33 -5.05
CA THR A 141 -4.83 22.71 -5.37
C THR A 141 -4.49 23.68 -4.24
N SER A 142 -4.81 23.29 -3.01
CA SER A 142 -4.47 24.10 -1.82
C SER A 142 -2.96 24.22 -1.63
N GLY A 143 -2.22 23.12 -1.79
CA GLY A 143 -0.75 23.13 -1.73
C GLY A 143 -0.16 24.11 -2.73
N ARG A 144 -0.60 24.04 -3.99
CA ARG A 144 -0.15 24.95 -5.06
C ARG A 144 -0.50 26.41 -4.75
N THR A 145 -1.68 26.65 -4.17
CA THR A 145 -2.17 28.00 -3.84
C THR A 145 -1.42 28.64 -2.68
N PHE A 146 -1.11 27.87 -1.63
CA PHE A 146 -0.50 28.39 -0.41
C PHE A 146 1.02 28.18 -0.35
N GLY A 147 1.62 27.51 -1.34
CA GLY A 147 3.05 27.22 -1.38
C GLY A 147 3.46 26.06 -0.45
N THR A 148 2.50 25.27 0.05
CA THR A 148 2.76 24.05 0.81
C THR A 148 3.17 22.95 -0.16
N LYS A 149 4.27 22.25 0.12
CA LYS A 149 4.80 21.19 -0.74
C LYS A 149 4.01 19.91 -0.55
N VAL A 150 3.21 19.53 -1.55
CA VAL A 150 2.45 18.26 -1.54
C VAL A 150 3.26 17.18 -2.23
N ALA A 151 3.64 16.14 -1.49
CA ALA A 151 4.42 15.01 -1.98
C ALA A 151 3.58 13.72 -2.01
N MET A 152 3.45 13.10 -3.17
CA MET A 152 2.90 11.76 -3.36
C MET A 152 4.07 10.78 -3.43
N VAL A 153 4.24 9.94 -2.39
CA VAL A 153 5.45 9.16 -2.17
C VAL A 153 5.18 7.67 -2.42
N SER A 154 5.83 7.07 -3.42
CA SER A 154 5.69 5.66 -3.84
C SER A 154 4.24 5.23 -4.00
N VAL A 155 3.42 6.07 -4.68
CA VAL A 155 1.99 5.82 -4.81
C VAL A 155 1.66 4.84 -5.93
N GLY A 156 0.64 4.01 -5.72
CA GLY A 156 0.03 3.17 -6.75
C GLY A 156 -0.94 3.97 -7.61
N ALA A 157 -0.93 3.69 -8.91
CA ALA A 157 -1.86 4.25 -9.89
C ALA A 157 -2.39 3.19 -10.85
N SER A 158 -3.58 3.38 -11.37
CA SER A 158 -4.20 2.48 -12.35
C SER A 158 -4.84 3.26 -13.51
N VAL A 159 -5.24 2.53 -14.54
CA VAL A 159 -6.02 3.11 -15.63
C VAL A 159 -7.38 3.58 -15.08
N LEU A 160 -7.72 4.83 -15.33
CA LEU A 160 -8.91 5.50 -14.82
C LEU A 160 -9.97 5.60 -15.92
N SER A 161 -11.06 4.83 -15.78
CA SER A 161 -12.17 4.81 -16.75
C SER A 161 -13.20 5.94 -16.54
N GLN A 162 -13.50 6.26 -15.28
CA GLN A 162 -14.49 7.30 -14.95
C GLN A 162 -13.94 8.70 -15.22
N ARG A 163 -14.58 9.47 -16.10
CA ARG A 163 -14.11 10.79 -16.54
C ARG A 163 -13.83 11.78 -15.40
N LEU A 164 -14.72 11.87 -14.42
CA LEU A 164 -14.57 12.84 -13.33
C LEU A 164 -13.49 12.41 -12.32
N THR A 165 -13.44 11.13 -11.97
CA THR A 165 -12.36 10.55 -11.15
C THR A 165 -11.00 10.78 -11.82
N LYS A 166 -10.89 10.47 -13.12
CA LYS A 166 -9.69 10.75 -13.91
C LYS A 166 -9.30 12.22 -13.84
N ARG A 167 -10.26 13.14 -14.05
CA ARG A 167 -10.00 14.59 -13.99
C ARG A 167 -9.46 15.03 -12.64
N PHE A 168 -10.05 14.57 -11.53
CA PHE A 168 -9.58 14.94 -10.20
C PHE A 168 -8.20 14.38 -9.90
N PHE A 169 -7.96 13.11 -10.15
CA PHE A 169 -6.65 12.49 -9.89
C PHE A 169 -5.54 13.06 -10.79
N THR A 170 -5.80 13.26 -12.09
CA THR A 170 -4.81 13.85 -12.97
C THR A 170 -4.53 15.31 -12.62
N SER A 171 -5.55 16.08 -12.20
CA SER A 171 -5.34 17.45 -11.72
C SER A 171 -4.55 17.46 -10.42
N ALA A 172 -4.84 16.56 -9.48
CA ALA A 172 -4.09 16.42 -8.24
C ALA A 172 -2.62 16.10 -8.51
N ALA A 173 -2.36 15.13 -9.39
CA ALA A 173 -1.00 14.74 -9.79
C ALA A 173 -0.24 15.89 -10.47
N LYS A 174 -0.87 16.63 -11.40
CA LYS A 174 -0.26 17.79 -12.08
C LYS A 174 0.13 18.91 -11.11
N LEU A 175 -0.59 19.09 -10.04
CA LEU A 175 -0.40 20.16 -9.05
C LEU A 175 0.50 19.75 -7.89
N ALA A 176 0.79 18.45 -7.72
CA ALA A 176 1.69 17.97 -6.70
C ALA A 176 3.12 18.51 -6.89
N PHE A 177 3.80 18.79 -5.78
CA PHE A 177 5.19 19.26 -5.78
C PHE A 177 6.17 18.14 -6.09
N TYR A 178 5.90 16.92 -5.59
CA TYR A 178 6.71 15.72 -5.81
C TYR A 178 5.79 14.52 -6.08
N ARG A 179 6.20 13.65 -6.98
CA ARG A 179 5.54 12.39 -7.27
C ARG A 179 6.58 11.30 -7.44
N SER A 180 6.31 10.16 -6.85
CA SER A 180 6.96 8.89 -7.17
C SER A 180 5.94 7.76 -7.14
N TYR A 181 6.21 6.73 -7.91
CA TYR A 181 5.33 5.58 -8.08
C TYR A 181 6.00 4.33 -7.52
N ARG A 182 5.19 3.41 -6.97
CA ARG A 182 5.72 2.18 -6.36
C ARG A 182 6.11 1.09 -7.35
N ASP A 183 5.67 1.23 -8.61
CA ASP A 183 5.93 0.28 -9.69
C ASP A 183 5.83 0.95 -11.07
N THR A 184 6.42 0.31 -12.08
CA THR A 184 6.41 0.79 -13.46
C THR A 184 5.00 0.84 -14.06
N GLY A 185 4.10 -0.05 -13.64
CA GLY A 185 2.70 -0.04 -14.09
C GLY A 185 1.96 1.20 -13.66
N SER A 186 2.22 1.70 -12.45
CA SER A 186 1.68 2.97 -11.92
C SER A 186 2.24 4.18 -12.68
N TYR A 187 3.55 4.19 -12.94
CA TYR A 187 4.20 5.22 -13.76
C TYR A 187 3.58 5.27 -15.17
N ASP A 188 3.49 4.12 -15.86
CA ASP A 188 2.90 4.00 -17.19
C ASP A 188 1.42 4.41 -17.22
N ALA A 189 0.65 4.09 -16.16
CA ALA A 189 -0.76 4.45 -16.07
C ALA A 189 -0.93 5.98 -16.03
N MET A 190 -0.07 6.68 -15.31
CA MET A 190 -0.10 8.13 -15.21
C MET A 190 0.38 8.79 -16.51
N GLN A 191 1.40 8.26 -17.17
CA GLN A 191 1.84 8.70 -18.48
C GLN A 191 0.70 8.58 -19.51
N ARG A 192 0.03 7.43 -19.55
CA ARG A 192 -1.16 7.20 -20.41
C ARG A 192 -2.35 8.08 -20.03
N ALA A 193 -2.45 8.52 -18.79
CA ALA A 193 -3.46 9.48 -18.36
C ALA A 193 -3.18 10.92 -18.81
N GLY A 194 -2.02 11.19 -19.44
CA GLY A 194 -1.59 12.50 -19.96
C GLY A 194 -0.88 13.37 -18.91
N ILE A 195 -0.23 12.72 -17.95
CA ILE A 195 0.68 13.38 -16.99
C ILE A 195 2.10 13.38 -17.60
N ASP A 196 2.76 14.52 -17.51
CA ASP A 196 4.19 14.58 -17.74
C ASP A 196 4.90 13.96 -16.53
N VAL A 197 5.52 12.81 -16.76
CA VAL A 197 6.21 12.00 -15.74
C VAL A 197 7.73 12.03 -15.92
N THR A 198 8.26 12.91 -16.78
CA THR A 198 9.69 12.98 -17.12
C THR A 198 10.59 13.18 -15.89
N HIS A 199 10.07 13.83 -14.85
CA HIS A 199 10.78 14.11 -13.62
C HIS A 199 10.29 13.26 -12.43
N ASP A 200 9.40 12.30 -12.70
CA ASP A 200 8.88 11.41 -11.69
C ASP A 200 9.77 10.15 -11.62
N HIS A 201 9.84 9.53 -10.45
CA HIS A 201 10.66 8.35 -10.22
C HIS A 201 9.81 7.14 -9.85
N VAL A 202 10.33 5.95 -10.13
CA VAL A 202 9.79 4.68 -9.62
C VAL A 202 10.68 4.25 -8.46
N TYR A 203 10.09 4.13 -7.28
CA TYR A 203 10.71 3.60 -6.08
C TYR A 203 9.93 2.39 -5.59
N PRO A 204 10.53 1.48 -4.82
CA PRO A 204 9.81 0.35 -4.27
C PRO A 204 8.63 0.77 -3.40
N ASP A 205 7.73 -0.20 -3.15
CA ASP A 205 6.68 -0.04 -2.16
C ASP A 205 7.28 0.29 -0.77
N LEU A 206 6.73 1.29 -0.09
CA LEU A 206 7.27 1.78 1.19
C LEU A 206 7.36 0.71 2.28
N ALA A 207 6.59 -0.38 2.16
CA ALA A 207 6.68 -1.50 3.09
C ALA A 207 8.08 -2.15 3.09
N PHE A 208 8.87 -2.03 2.02
CA PHE A 208 10.26 -2.51 2.01
C PHE A 208 11.20 -1.70 2.93
N ALA A 209 10.82 -0.48 3.32
CA ALA A 209 11.57 0.30 4.31
C ALA A 209 11.31 -0.13 5.77
N LEU A 210 10.24 -0.90 6.03
CA LEU A 210 9.96 -1.36 7.39
C LEU A 210 11.04 -2.35 7.86
N PRO A 211 11.34 -2.39 9.17
CA PRO A 211 12.27 -3.38 9.70
C PRO A 211 11.73 -4.81 9.49
N VAL A 212 12.64 -5.73 9.23
CA VAL A 212 12.34 -7.16 9.19
C VAL A 212 12.51 -7.72 10.61
N PRO A 213 11.52 -8.42 11.17
CA PRO A 213 11.70 -9.11 12.43
C PRO A 213 12.87 -10.10 12.35
N ALA A 214 13.63 -10.24 13.43
CA ALA A 214 14.69 -11.25 13.54
C ALA A 214 14.05 -12.64 13.66
N VAL A 215 13.78 -13.27 12.52
CA VAL A 215 13.17 -14.59 12.41
C VAL A 215 14.08 -15.55 11.65
N GLY A 216 14.03 -16.82 11.98
CA GLY A 216 14.76 -17.86 11.25
C GLY A 216 14.12 -18.17 9.89
N PRO A 217 14.74 -19.08 9.13
CA PRO A 217 14.27 -19.46 7.77
C PRO A 217 12.85 -20.07 7.76
N GLY A 218 12.36 -20.49 8.89
CA GLY A 218 11.10 -21.23 9.03
C GLY A 218 11.28 -22.73 8.82
N ASP A 219 10.22 -23.46 9.02
CA ASP A 219 10.21 -24.91 8.85
C ASP A 219 9.78 -25.25 7.41
N PRO A 220 10.60 -25.97 6.64
CA PRO A 220 10.31 -26.33 5.26
C PRO A 220 9.00 -27.11 5.05
N LEU A 221 8.55 -27.83 6.09
CA LEU A 221 7.28 -28.57 6.07
C LEU A 221 6.08 -27.73 6.50
N THR A 222 6.28 -26.47 6.87
CA THR A 222 5.18 -25.55 7.22
C THR A 222 4.92 -24.59 6.07
N VAL A 223 3.72 -24.66 5.51
CA VAL A 223 3.28 -23.85 4.36
C VAL A 223 2.28 -22.79 4.81
N GLY A 224 2.59 -21.55 4.48
CA GLY A 224 1.69 -20.43 4.66
C GLY A 224 0.72 -20.31 3.49
N VAL A 225 -0.58 -20.34 3.75
CA VAL A 225 -1.60 -20.16 2.73
C VAL A 225 -2.39 -18.89 3.02
N GLY A 226 -2.11 -17.85 2.25
CA GLY A 226 -2.79 -16.56 2.35
C GLY A 226 -4.05 -16.53 1.49
N VAL A 227 -5.21 -16.50 2.14
CA VAL A 227 -6.52 -16.52 1.47
C VAL A 227 -7.17 -15.15 1.41
N MET A 228 -8.21 -15.01 0.57
CA MET A 228 -9.00 -13.81 0.41
C MET A 228 -10.43 -14.17 0.01
N ALA A 229 -11.40 -13.39 0.45
CA ALA A 229 -12.75 -13.42 -0.10
C ALA A 229 -12.74 -12.83 -1.53
N TYR A 230 -12.36 -13.65 -2.49
CA TYR A 230 -12.10 -13.23 -3.87
C TYR A 230 -13.36 -13.45 -4.75
N TYR A 231 -13.87 -12.38 -5.32
CA TYR A 231 -15.09 -12.34 -6.16
C TYR A 231 -14.79 -11.83 -7.58
N GLY A 232 -13.54 -11.94 -8.04
CA GLY A 232 -13.11 -11.39 -9.32
C GLY A 232 -12.82 -9.89 -9.27
N THR A 233 -12.73 -9.28 -10.46
CA THR A 233 -12.47 -7.85 -10.67
C THR A 233 -13.78 -7.07 -10.83
N ASN A 234 -13.67 -5.73 -10.99
CA ASN A 234 -14.85 -4.89 -11.25
C ASN A 234 -15.63 -5.26 -12.53
N ASP A 235 -14.97 -5.89 -13.49
CA ASP A 235 -15.57 -6.30 -14.75
C ASP A 235 -16.33 -7.64 -14.61
N ASP A 236 -16.04 -8.40 -13.55
CA ASP A 236 -16.57 -9.76 -13.32
C ASP A 236 -17.84 -9.79 -12.45
N ARG A 237 -18.43 -8.64 -12.09
CA ARG A 237 -19.52 -8.52 -11.10
C ARG A 237 -20.72 -9.43 -11.34
N LYS A 238 -21.01 -9.78 -12.59
CA LYS A 238 -22.15 -10.66 -12.95
C LYS A 238 -21.89 -12.13 -12.63
N GLN A 239 -20.61 -12.50 -12.48
CA GLN A 239 -20.13 -13.86 -12.22
C GLN A 239 -19.39 -13.94 -10.87
N ALA A 240 -19.54 -12.94 -10.03
CA ALA A 240 -18.76 -12.80 -8.79
C ALA A 240 -18.89 -14.02 -7.88
N ASP A 241 -20.09 -14.53 -7.67
CA ASP A 241 -20.36 -15.70 -6.82
C ASP A 241 -19.80 -16.99 -7.42
N GLU A 242 -19.89 -17.15 -8.75
CA GLU A 242 -19.33 -18.30 -9.48
C GLU A 242 -17.80 -18.30 -9.40
N ILE A 243 -17.19 -17.12 -9.56
CA ILE A 243 -15.73 -16.95 -9.42
C ILE A 243 -15.28 -17.27 -7.99
N HIS A 244 -16.02 -16.77 -6.99
CA HIS A 244 -15.71 -17.05 -5.59
C HIS A 244 -15.80 -18.55 -5.29
N ALA A 245 -16.88 -19.21 -5.70
CA ALA A 245 -17.06 -20.64 -5.49
C ALA A 245 -15.95 -21.46 -6.17
N ALA A 246 -15.62 -21.15 -7.43
CA ALA A 246 -14.55 -21.83 -8.17
C ALA A 246 -13.15 -21.60 -7.52
N TYR A 247 -12.87 -20.39 -7.07
CA TYR A 247 -11.64 -20.06 -6.35
C TYR A 247 -11.54 -20.87 -5.04
N LEU A 248 -12.62 -20.87 -4.24
CA LEU A 248 -12.66 -21.55 -2.94
C LEU A 248 -12.44 -23.07 -3.11
N GLU A 249 -13.11 -23.70 -4.06
CA GLU A 249 -12.94 -25.13 -4.33
C GLU A 249 -11.52 -25.49 -4.75
N LYS A 250 -10.89 -24.67 -5.60
CA LYS A 250 -9.49 -24.89 -5.98
C LYS A 250 -8.53 -24.72 -4.79
N MET A 251 -8.79 -23.74 -3.91
CA MET A 251 -7.99 -23.56 -2.68
C MET A 251 -8.15 -24.75 -1.74
N LYS A 252 -9.37 -25.29 -1.56
CA LYS A 252 -9.61 -26.51 -0.79
C LYS A 252 -8.84 -27.70 -1.36
N LEU A 253 -8.88 -27.90 -2.68
CA LEU A 253 -8.12 -28.97 -3.34
C LEU A 253 -6.61 -28.86 -3.07
N PHE A 254 -6.06 -27.64 -3.16
CA PHE A 254 -4.65 -27.41 -2.88
C PHE A 254 -4.30 -27.67 -1.40
N VAL A 255 -5.13 -27.21 -0.47
CA VAL A 255 -4.95 -27.41 0.97
C VAL A 255 -5.04 -28.90 1.34
N ARG A 256 -5.99 -29.65 0.78
CA ARG A 256 -6.08 -31.12 0.95
C ARG A 256 -4.80 -31.79 0.46
N TRP A 257 -4.31 -31.40 -0.75
CA TRP A 257 -3.06 -31.95 -1.28
C TRP A 257 -1.89 -31.70 -0.35
N LEU A 258 -1.75 -30.49 0.23
CA LEU A 258 -0.70 -30.21 1.22
C LEU A 258 -0.81 -31.14 2.42
N ALA A 259 -1.99 -31.30 2.98
CA ALA A 259 -2.25 -32.17 4.13
C ALA A 259 -1.93 -33.64 3.83
N ASP A 260 -2.34 -34.16 2.67
CA ASP A 260 -2.08 -35.53 2.23
C ASP A 260 -0.59 -35.82 1.97
N ASN A 261 0.19 -34.75 1.68
CA ASN A 261 1.64 -34.85 1.50
C ASN A 261 2.44 -34.48 2.78
N GLY A 262 1.78 -34.40 3.96
CA GLY A 262 2.43 -34.25 5.25
C GLY A 262 2.88 -32.84 5.60
N TYR A 263 2.44 -31.83 4.88
CA TYR A 263 2.71 -30.43 5.22
C TYR A 263 1.86 -29.93 6.36
N ARG A 264 2.45 -29.13 7.24
CA ARG A 264 1.74 -28.28 8.20
C ARG A 264 1.27 -27.02 7.50
N ILE A 265 0.04 -26.61 7.78
CA ILE A 265 -0.61 -25.51 7.07
C ILE A 265 -0.83 -24.37 8.06
N ARG A 266 -0.47 -23.15 7.67
CA ARG A 266 -0.79 -21.94 8.40
C ARG A 266 -1.61 -21.01 7.51
N LEU A 267 -2.89 -20.81 7.85
CA LEU A 267 -3.79 -19.96 7.10
C LEU A 267 -3.65 -18.50 7.52
N PHE A 268 -3.60 -17.58 6.56
CA PHE A 268 -3.57 -16.13 6.78
C PHE A 268 -4.73 -15.47 6.05
N GLY A 269 -5.48 -14.64 6.74
CA GLY A 269 -6.32 -13.62 6.13
C GLY A 269 -5.52 -12.32 5.88
N GLY A 270 -6.22 -11.28 5.45
CA GLY A 270 -5.66 -9.93 5.29
C GLY A 270 -6.68 -8.83 5.56
N ASP A 271 -7.96 -9.19 5.58
CA ASP A 271 -9.09 -8.34 5.95
C ASP A 271 -10.03 -9.18 6.81
N ASN A 272 -9.90 -9.00 8.11
CA ASN A 272 -10.55 -9.86 9.12
C ASN A 272 -12.08 -9.93 8.99
N LEU A 273 -12.73 -8.96 8.34
CA LEU A 273 -14.18 -8.95 8.18
C LEU A 273 -14.69 -9.89 7.06
N TRP A 274 -13.87 -10.13 6.04
CA TRP A 274 -14.30 -10.85 4.83
C TRP A 274 -13.57 -12.17 4.62
N ASP A 275 -12.32 -12.26 5.07
CA ASP A 275 -11.50 -13.45 4.83
C ASP A 275 -11.77 -14.56 5.83
N ASP A 276 -12.32 -14.24 7.02
CA ASP A 276 -12.60 -15.22 8.08
C ASP A 276 -13.54 -16.35 7.60
N GLN A 277 -14.56 -16.02 6.79
CA GLN A 277 -15.45 -17.04 6.24
C GLN A 277 -14.71 -18.01 5.31
N VAL A 278 -13.78 -17.50 4.48
CA VAL A 278 -12.97 -18.34 3.58
C VAL A 278 -12.05 -19.26 4.39
N VAL A 279 -11.47 -18.75 5.47
CA VAL A 279 -10.66 -19.54 6.41
C VAL A 279 -11.49 -20.66 7.02
N GLU A 280 -12.68 -20.35 7.55
CA GLU A 280 -13.60 -21.34 8.16
C GLU A 280 -14.05 -22.38 7.15
N ASP A 281 -14.38 -22.01 5.93
CA ASP A 281 -14.81 -22.93 4.87
C ASP A 281 -13.68 -23.91 4.47
N ILE A 282 -12.42 -23.45 4.45
CA ILE A 282 -11.26 -24.30 4.17
C ILE A 282 -11.00 -25.24 5.37
N LEU A 283 -11.12 -24.73 6.60
CA LEU A 283 -10.93 -25.57 7.80
C LEU A 283 -12.01 -26.65 7.93
N ALA A 284 -13.27 -26.28 7.68
CA ALA A 284 -14.38 -27.24 7.70
C ALA A 284 -14.18 -28.36 6.68
N ASP A 285 -13.74 -27.99 5.48
CA ASP A 285 -13.41 -28.92 4.42
C ASP A 285 -12.25 -29.86 4.78
N LEU A 286 -11.16 -29.30 5.34
CA LEU A 286 -10.00 -30.08 5.77
C LEU A 286 -10.35 -31.05 6.90
N ARG A 287 -11.15 -30.64 7.90
CA ARG A 287 -11.63 -31.50 8.98
C ARG A 287 -12.49 -32.64 8.46
N ALA A 288 -13.32 -32.39 7.46
CA ALA A 288 -14.14 -33.43 6.83
C ALA A 288 -13.30 -34.44 6.02
N HIS A 289 -12.25 -33.95 5.34
CA HIS A 289 -11.37 -34.79 4.52
C HIS A 289 -10.34 -35.57 5.37
N ARG A 290 -9.74 -34.93 6.35
CA ARG A 290 -8.67 -35.49 7.21
C ARG A 290 -8.92 -35.13 8.68
N PRO A 291 -9.86 -35.81 9.33
CA PRO A 291 -10.17 -35.54 10.77
C PRO A 291 -9.01 -35.89 11.72
N ASP A 292 -8.04 -36.68 11.24
CA ASP A 292 -6.82 -37.04 11.97
C ASP A 292 -5.75 -35.92 12.00
N LEU A 293 -5.89 -34.88 11.16
CA LEU A 293 -4.86 -33.84 10.98
C LEU A 293 -5.21 -32.49 11.64
N GLU A 294 -6.21 -32.42 12.50
CA GLU A 294 -6.60 -31.17 13.18
C GLU A 294 -5.41 -30.39 13.81
N PRO A 295 -4.39 -31.06 14.40
CA PRO A 295 -3.22 -30.36 14.91
C PRO A 295 -2.27 -29.80 13.86
N MET A 296 -2.42 -30.19 12.59
CA MET A 296 -1.51 -29.79 11.48
C MET A 296 -1.91 -28.49 10.81
N CYS A 297 -3.10 -27.98 11.08
CA CYS A 297 -3.57 -26.71 10.54
C CYS A 297 -3.74 -25.68 11.64
N ALA A 298 -3.03 -24.55 11.52
CA ALA A 298 -3.16 -23.41 12.42
C ALA A 298 -3.67 -22.20 11.64
N VAL A 299 -4.55 -21.43 12.27
CA VAL A 299 -4.96 -20.11 11.76
C VAL A 299 -4.05 -19.06 12.38
N ALA A 300 -3.57 -18.12 11.56
CA ALA A 300 -2.82 -16.98 12.06
C ALA A 300 -3.74 -16.08 12.91
N GLU A 301 -3.21 -15.58 14.01
CA GLU A 301 -3.92 -14.60 14.83
C GLU A 301 -4.24 -13.34 14.02
N PRO A 302 -5.34 -12.64 14.32
CA PRO A 302 -5.62 -11.36 13.69
C PRO A 302 -4.46 -10.39 13.85
N VAL A 303 -4.09 -9.71 12.77
CA VAL A 303 -2.96 -8.77 12.74
C VAL A 303 -3.43 -7.34 12.49
N THR A 304 -2.75 -6.39 13.11
CA THR A 304 -3.03 -4.95 12.99
C THR A 304 -1.90 -4.20 12.27
N SER A 305 -0.80 -4.89 11.96
CA SER A 305 0.37 -4.30 11.30
C SER A 305 1.08 -5.30 10.39
N LEU A 306 1.89 -4.77 9.44
CA LEU A 306 2.76 -5.61 8.61
C LEU A 306 3.84 -6.30 9.44
N ALA A 307 4.30 -5.70 10.53
CA ALA A 307 5.26 -6.31 11.44
C ALA A 307 4.68 -7.57 12.12
N GLU A 308 3.44 -7.48 12.62
CA GLU A 308 2.73 -8.63 13.18
C GLU A 308 2.49 -9.72 12.12
N LEU A 309 2.12 -9.34 10.90
CA LEU A 309 1.97 -10.29 9.79
C LEU A 309 3.29 -11.02 9.51
N MET A 310 4.41 -10.29 9.45
CA MET A 310 5.74 -10.90 9.27
C MET A 310 6.11 -11.86 10.43
N LEU A 311 5.77 -11.52 11.67
CA LEU A 311 5.96 -12.41 12.82
C LEU A 311 5.11 -13.67 12.71
N GLN A 312 3.86 -13.55 12.28
CA GLN A 312 2.98 -14.71 12.03
C GLN A 312 3.51 -15.62 10.91
N MET A 313 4.22 -15.05 9.94
CA MET A 313 4.88 -15.78 8.85
C MET A 313 6.23 -16.40 9.25
N ALA A 314 6.77 -16.06 10.43
CA ALA A 314 8.09 -16.51 10.87
C ALA A 314 8.28 -18.04 10.81
N PRO A 315 7.36 -18.88 11.32
CA PRO A 315 7.53 -20.34 11.30
C PRO A 315 7.37 -20.99 9.94
N VAL A 316 6.92 -20.25 8.92
CA VAL A 316 6.57 -20.77 7.59
C VAL A 316 7.82 -20.88 6.70
N GLY A 317 7.99 -22.01 6.00
CA GLY A 317 9.06 -22.19 5.03
C GLY A 317 8.72 -21.69 3.62
N THR A 318 7.48 -21.90 3.17
CA THR A 318 7.00 -21.51 1.84
C THR A 318 5.62 -20.83 1.96
N VAL A 319 5.35 -19.85 1.10
CA VAL A 319 4.07 -19.13 1.11
C VAL A 319 3.36 -19.23 -0.24
N VAL A 320 2.07 -19.50 -0.21
CA VAL A 320 1.16 -19.38 -1.36
C VAL A 320 0.08 -18.37 -0.98
N ALA A 321 -0.01 -17.23 -1.67
CA ALA A 321 -0.91 -16.17 -1.24
C ALA A 321 -1.55 -15.39 -2.39
N ILE A 322 -2.76 -14.88 -2.12
CA ILE A 322 -3.52 -14.02 -3.03
C ILE A 322 -3.47 -12.55 -2.60
N ARG A 323 -3.44 -12.23 -1.30
CA ARG A 323 -3.38 -10.84 -0.81
C ARG A 323 -2.00 -10.22 -1.08
N TYR A 324 -2.00 -9.03 -1.68
CA TYR A 324 -0.76 -8.31 -2.05
C TYR A 324 0.24 -8.17 -0.90
N HIS A 325 -0.23 -7.80 0.29
CA HIS A 325 0.67 -7.62 1.43
C HIS A 325 1.13 -8.95 2.06
N ASN A 326 0.37 -10.04 1.90
CA ASN A 326 0.85 -11.37 2.27
C ASN A 326 2.01 -11.79 1.35
N VAL A 327 1.88 -11.56 0.04
CA VAL A 327 2.95 -11.79 -0.93
C VAL A 327 4.15 -10.89 -0.63
N LEU A 328 3.94 -9.59 -0.43
CA LEU A 328 5.02 -8.63 -0.16
C LEU A 328 5.78 -8.98 1.13
N CYS A 329 5.08 -9.27 2.22
CA CYS A 329 5.71 -9.63 3.49
C CYS A 329 6.50 -10.94 3.41
N SER A 330 6.00 -11.95 2.70
CA SER A 330 6.73 -13.20 2.51
C SER A 330 8.01 -13.00 1.68
N LEU A 331 7.95 -12.21 0.61
CA LEU A 331 9.12 -11.86 -0.21
C LEU A 331 10.14 -11.04 0.60
N LYS A 332 9.67 -10.11 1.43
CA LYS A 332 10.52 -9.32 2.33
C LYS A 332 11.21 -10.19 3.39
N LEU A 333 10.56 -11.26 3.85
CA LEU A 333 11.14 -12.28 4.73
C LEU A 333 12.04 -13.29 3.98
N CYS A 334 12.28 -13.08 2.67
CA CYS A 334 13.02 -14.00 1.80
C CYS A 334 12.44 -15.43 1.77
N LYS A 335 11.12 -15.56 1.97
CA LYS A 335 10.47 -16.87 1.90
C LYS A 335 10.06 -17.18 0.46
N PRO A 336 10.37 -18.38 -0.05
CA PRO A 336 9.88 -18.85 -1.34
C PRO A 336 8.36 -18.65 -1.43
N THR A 337 7.93 -17.91 -2.46
CA THR A 337 6.54 -17.40 -2.52
C THR A 337 5.93 -17.67 -3.88
N LEU A 338 4.71 -18.20 -3.88
CA LEU A 338 3.85 -18.35 -5.03
C LEU A 338 2.65 -17.40 -4.89
N SER A 339 2.38 -16.60 -5.93
CA SER A 339 1.34 -15.60 -5.92
C SER A 339 0.15 -15.99 -6.77
N LEU A 340 -1.07 -15.91 -6.23
CA LEU A 340 -2.30 -15.90 -7.00
C LEU A 340 -2.68 -14.44 -7.28
N SER A 341 -2.30 -13.97 -8.47
CA SER A 341 -2.46 -12.57 -8.88
C SER A 341 -3.92 -12.26 -9.22
N TYR A 342 -4.45 -11.16 -8.71
CA TYR A 342 -5.73 -10.60 -9.17
C TYR A 342 -5.59 -9.22 -9.81
N ALA A 343 -4.38 -8.69 -9.85
CA ALA A 343 -4.09 -7.38 -10.42
C ALA A 343 -2.62 -7.29 -10.84
N ARG A 344 -2.33 -6.57 -11.92
CA ARG A 344 -0.98 -6.40 -12.49
C ARG A 344 0.12 -6.05 -11.47
N LYS A 345 -0.22 -5.40 -10.36
CA LYS A 345 0.74 -5.07 -9.30
C LYS A 345 1.41 -6.29 -8.67
N HIS A 346 0.71 -7.45 -8.61
CA HIS A 346 1.29 -8.72 -8.14
C HIS A 346 2.32 -9.24 -9.13
N ASP A 347 1.94 -9.26 -10.43
CA ASP A 347 2.82 -9.74 -11.49
C ASP A 347 4.11 -8.92 -11.55
N LEU A 348 3.99 -7.58 -11.40
CA LEU A 348 5.13 -6.67 -11.35
C LEU A 348 6.00 -6.91 -10.10
N LEU A 349 5.38 -7.10 -8.93
CA LEU A 349 6.11 -7.41 -7.70
C LEU A 349 6.87 -8.74 -7.81
N MET A 350 6.21 -9.79 -8.32
CA MET A 350 6.83 -11.10 -8.51
C MET A 350 7.97 -11.04 -9.54
N ALA A 351 7.78 -10.31 -10.64
CA ALA A 351 8.81 -10.10 -11.66
C ALA A 351 10.02 -9.34 -11.10
N ASP A 352 9.77 -8.29 -10.34
CA ASP A 352 10.79 -7.46 -9.70
C ASP A 352 11.61 -8.24 -8.64
N MET A 353 10.99 -9.26 -8.04
CA MET A 353 11.65 -10.19 -7.13
C MET A 353 12.26 -11.44 -7.83
N GLY A 354 12.17 -11.53 -9.17
CA GLY A 354 12.72 -12.65 -9.96
C GLY A 354 11.89 -13.92 -9.88
N LEU A 355 10.60 -13.82 -9.56
CA LEU A 355 9.69 -14.94 -9.31
C LEU A 355 8.48 -14.96 -10.29
N SER A 356 8.63 -14.39 -11.50
CA SER A 356 7.52 -14.32 -12.49
C SER A 356 6.91 -15.69 -12.80
N GLU A 357 7.69 -16.74 -12.80
CA GLU A 357 7.26 -18.12 -13.08
C GLU A 357 6.36 -18.69 -11.97
N PHE A 358 6.40 -18.12 -10.75
CA PHE A 358 5.60 -18.52 -9.59
C PHE A 358 4.39 -17.62 -9.38
N CYS A 359 3.75 -17.21 -10.47
CA CYS A 359 2.56 -16.37 -10.46
C CYS A 359 1.49 -16.96 -11.35
N GLN A 360 0.26 -17.08 -10.85
CA GLN A 360 -0.92 -17.46 -11.63
C GLN A 360 -2.04 -16.44 -11.42
N PHE A 361 -2.91 -16.28 -12.44
CA PHE A 361 -4.07 -15.39 -12.31
C PHE A 361 -5.19 -16.06 -11.52
N ALA A 362 -5.68 -15.42 -10.47
CA ALA A 362 -6.61 -15.98 -9.49
C ALA A 362 -7.93 -16.50 -10.08
N ASN A 363 -8.46 -15.86 -11.16
CA ASN A 363 -9.69 -16.34 -11.81
C ASN A 363 -9.50 -17.69 -12.50
N THR A 364 -8.31 -17.96 -13.03
CA THR A 364 -8.06 -19.06 -13.97
C THR A 364 -6.97 -20.01 -13.55
N PHE A 365 -6.41 -19.86 -12.31
CA PHE A 365 -5.34 -20.72 -11.87
C PHE A 365 -5.73 -22.20 -11.90
N ASP A 366 -4.75 -23.03 -12.22
CA ASP A 366 -4.86 -24.47 -12.28
C ASP A 366 -4.18 -25.09 -11.07
N VAL A 367 -4.84 -26.01 -10.38
CA VAL A 367 -4.36 -26.62 -9.13
C VAL A 367 -3.18 -27.57 -9.39
N ASP A 368 -3.19 -28.33 -10.47
CA ASP A 368 -2.11 -29.25 -10.78
C ASP A 368 -0.83 -28.47 -11.11
N ARG A 369 -0.97 -27.40 -11.91
CA ARG A 369 0.14 -26.47 -12.17
C ARG A 369 0.59 -25.76 -10.89
N LEU A 370 -0.31 -25.40 -9.98
CA LEU A 370 0.04 -24.79 -8.69
C LEU A 370 0.91 -25.74 -7.86
N ILE A 371 0.56 -27.03 -7.85
CA ILE A 371 1.32 -28.10 -7.18
C ILE A 371 2.71 -28.28 -7.82
N GLU A 372 2.79 -28.28 -9.14
CA GLU A 372 4.07 -28.39 -9.85
C GLU A 372 4.99 -27.20 -9.53
N GLN A 373 4.45 -25.97 -9.61
CA GLN A 373 5.18 -24.75 -9.25
C GLN A 373 5.61 -24.77 -7.77
N PHE A 374 4.75 -25.27 -6.87
CA PHE A 374 5.08 -25.38 -5.45
C PHE A 374 6.25 -26.36 -5.22
N LYS A 375 6.27 -27.50 -5.88
CA LYS A 375 7.38 -28.48 -5.80
C LYS A 375 8.69 -27.89 -6.35
N ASP A 376 8.64 -27.19 -7.49
CA ASP A 376 9.79 -26.52 -8.07
C ASP A 376 10.31 -25.42 -7.15
N LEU A 377 9.40 -24.59 -6.61
CA LEU A 377 9.72 -23.53 -5.66
C LEU A 377 10.44 -24.06 -4.42
N GLN A 378 9.98 -25.19 -3.86
CA GLN A 378 10.65 -25.84 -2.72
C GLN A 378 12.01 -26.42 -3.10
N GLY A 379 12.12 -27.04 -4.27
CA GLY A 379 13.40 -27.59 -4.76
C GLY A 379 14.49 -26.52 -4.94
N ARG A 380 14.11 -25.27 -5.14
CA ARG A 380 15.00 -24.12 -5.36
C ARG A 380 15.01 -23.12 -4.19
N SER A 381 14.48 -23.53 -3.03
CA SER A 381 14.23 -22.65 -1.88
C SER A 381 15.45 -21.81 -1.49
N ASP A 382 16.62 -22.43 -1.29
CA ASP A 382 17.83 -21.72 -0.84
C ASP A 382 18.31 -20.69 -1.87
N GLN A 383 18.33 -21.08 -3.15
CA GLN A 383 18.71 -20.19 -4.24
C GLN A 383 17.78 -18.99 -4.34
N LEU A 384 16.46 -19.22 -4.25
CA LEU A 384 15.45 -18.16 -4.34
C LEU A 384 15.49 -17.23 -3.13
N SER A 385 15.69 -17.80 -1.93
CA SER A 385 15.83 -17.00 -0.69
C SER A 385 17.04 -16.07 -0.74
N GLN A 386 18.19 -16.55 -1.24
CA GLN A 386 19.38 -15.72 -1.43
C GLN A 386 19.14 -14.60 -2.45
N ALA A 387 18.57 -14.92 -3.61
CA ALA A 387 18.25 -13.91 -4.63
C ALA A 387 17.27 -12.84 -4.11
N MET A 388 16.27 -13.25 -3.32
CA MET A 388 15.35 -12.31 -2.68
C MET A 388 16.04 -11.43 -1.65
N ALA A 389 17.01 -11.95 -0.89
CA ALA A 389 17.78 -11.16 0.07
C ALA A 389 18.56 -10.03 -0.62
N GLU A 390 19.21 -10.31 -1.74
CA GLU A 390 19.92 -9.32 -2.56
C GLU A 390 18.95 -8.22 -3.06
N ARG A 391 17.80 -8.62 -3.63
CA ARG A 391 16.78 -7.68 -4.11
C ARG A 391 16.14 -6.85 -2.98
N ASN A 392 15.95 -7.44 -1.81
CA ASN A 392 15.47 -6.71 -0.63
C ASN A 392 16.48 -5.64 -0.19
N ALA A 393 17.79 -5.95 -0.21
CA ALA A 393 18.83 -4.98 0.08
C ALA A 393 18.85 -3.82 -0.93
N GLU A 394 18.72 -4.11 -2.23
CA GLU A 394 18.60 -3.09 -3.28
C GLU A 394 17.39 -2.19 -3.06
N LYS A 395 16.22 -2.78 -2.73
CA LYS A 395 14.98 -2.03 -2.46
C LYS A 395 15.11 -1.13 -1.25
N ALA A 396 15.71 -1.62 -0.17
CA ALA A 396 15.97 -0.81 1.02
C ALA A 396 16.88 0.37 0.70
N GLN A 397 17.95 0.15 -0.08
CA GLN A 397 18.86 1.21 -0.52
C GLN A 397 18.16 2.26 -1.39
N LEU A 398 17.30 1.85 -2.33
CA LEU A 398 16.52 2.78 -3.16
C LEU A 398 15.56 3.63 -2.31
N LEU A 399 14.94 3.07 -1.28
CA LEU A 399 14.07 3.82 -0.37
C LEU A 399 14.84 4.79 0.52
N GLU A 400 16.04 4.43 0.98
CA GLU A 400 16.92 5.40 1.68
C GLU A 400 17.32 6.55 0.75
N GLN A 401 17.61 6.30 -0.52
CA GLN A 401 17.87 7.35 -1.53
C GLN A 401 16.64 8.24 -1.71
N GLN A 402 15.43 7.67 -1.79
CA GLN A 402 14.20 8.43 -1.88
C GLN A 402 13.97 9.31 -0.64
N PHE A 403 14.20 8.79 0.56
CA PHE A 403 14.05 9.55 1.79
C PHE A 403 15.07 10.68 1.90
N ALA A 404 16.31 10.46 1.44
CA ALA A 404 17.32 11.51 1.35
C ALA A 404 16.91 12.62 0.35
N GLU A 405 16.40 12.24 -0.83
CA GLU A 405 15.85 13.19 -1.81
C GLU A 405 14.68 13.99 -1.24
N LEU A 406 13.73 13.33 -0.59
CA LEU A 406 12.59 13.97 0.07
C LEU A 406 13.04 14.94 1.18
N SER A 407 14.03 14.57 1.99
CA SER A 407 14.62 15.44 3.01
C SER A 407 15.17 16.73 2.39
N ALA A 408 15.94 16.62 1.30
CA ALA A 408 16.50 17.76 0.61
C ALA A 408 15.42 18.65 -0.04
N LEU A 409 14.40 18.05 -0.64
CA LEU A 409 13.34 18.76 -1.32
C LEU A 409 12.32 19.40 -0.37
N LEU A 410 11.87 18.66 0.65
CA LEU A 410 10.81 19.11 1.54
C LEU A 410 11.33 20.01 2.66
N PHE A 411 12.50 19.71 3.19
CA PHE A 411 13.09 20.35 4.40
C PHE A 411 14.48 20.94 4.13
N PRO A 412 14.65 21.84 3.15
CA PRO A 412 15.94 22.42 2.83
C PRO A 412 16.47 23.18 4.05
N GLY A 413 17.67 22.80 4.52
CA GLY A 413 18.31 23.39 5.72
C GLY A 413 18.29 22.48 6.95
N SER A 414 17.62 21.35 6.94
CA SER A 414 17.74 20.32 7.98
C SER A 414 19.15 19.66 7.93
N GLU A 415 19.57 19.05 9.04
CA GLU A 415 20.84 18.32 9.10
C GLU A 415 20.83 17.14 8.12
N ALA A 416 19.73 16.39 8.04
CA ALA A 416 19.53 15.31 7.09
C ALA A 416 19.65 15.78 5.62
N ALA A 417 19.12 16.97 5.29
CA ALA A 417 19.27 17.55 3.95
C ALA A 417 20.73 17.91 3.62
N ARG A 418 21.53 18.34 4.60
CA ARG A 418 22.97 18.66 4.41
C ARG A 418 23.79 17.39 4.22
N THR A 419 23.52 16.34 4.98
CA THR A 419 24.17 15.03 4.84
C THR A 419 23.86 14.40 3.48
N ALA A 420 22.62 14.47 3.03
CA ALA A 420 22.19 13.99 1.72
C ALA A 420 22.87 14.73 0.57
N ALA A 421 23.09 16.05 0.69
CA ALA A 421 23.77 16.84 -0.34
C ALA A 421 25.28 16.53 -0.42
N GLY A 422 25.89 16.09 0.68
CA GLY A 422 27.32 15.70 0.73
C GLY A 422 27.60 14.29 0.21
N SER A 423 26.59 13.43 0.09
CA SER A 423 26.71 12.02 -0.31
C SER A 423 26.26 11.72 -1.76
N GLN A 424 25.87 12.72 -2.55
CA GLN A 424 25.52 12.50 -3.96
C GLN A 424 26.80 12.29 -4.80
N PRO A 425 27.08 11.10 -5.34
CA PRO A 425 27.99 10.96 -6.46
C PRO A 425 27.41 11.70 -7.67
N ALA A 426 28.30 12.30 -8.48
CA ALA A 426 27.94 13.04 -9.68
C ALA A 426 26.90 12.30 -10.51
N ARG A 427 25.84 13.01 -10.87
CA ARG A 427 24.75 12.51 -11.74
C ARG A 427 25.33 12.05 -13.07
N GLU A 428 25.59 10.76 -13.23
CA GLU A 428 25.74 10.13 -14.51
C GLU A 428 24.40 9.47 -14.91
N ALA A 429 23.97 9.87 -16.08
CA ALA A 429 22.70 9.55 -16.70
C ALA A 429 22.54 8.03 -16.90
N ILE A 430 21.51 7.46 -16.30
CA ILE A 430 20.90 6.24 -16.84
C ILE A 430 19.80 6.73 -17.80
N ARG A 431 20.13 6.68 -19.10
CA ARG A 431 19.20 6.80 -20.24
C ARG A 431 18.52 5.46 -20.50
#